data_8e0d8620137c95f10f84827b328da81c
#
_entry.id   8e0d8620137c95f10f84827b328da81c
#
_cell.length_a   1.000
_cell.length_b   1.000
_cell.length_c   1.000
_cell.angle_alpha   90.00
_cell.angle_beta   90.00
_cell.angle_gamma   90.00
#
_symmetry.space_group_name_H-M   'P 1'
#
loop_
_entity.id
_entity.type
_entity.pdbx_description
1 polymer ?
#
loop_
_entity_poly.entity_id
_entity_poly.type
_entity_poly.pdbx_seq_one_letter_code
_entity_poly.pdbx_strand_id
1 'polypeptide(L)'
;IFDPEGLDEDPWRSARALYAAGIRPGHLIQNCFGYHMTPGAWMVHHAARRLGCSVIPAGIGQTEQQIELIRRLRPDAYVGTPSFLRIIIEKARELGADLGNLKRALVAAEALPPSLRSWFHEQGIETVLQWYGTADVGLIAYESEALEGMILDEDLILEIVRPGTGEPVTDGEVGEVVVTSFNPVYPLIRFGTGDLSAVLPGISPCGRTNVRIRGWLGRADQTAKVRGMFVQPGQVNEIVRRFPEVARARLVIPGAMA
;
A
#
# COMPACT_ATOMS: atom_id res chain seq x y z
N ILE A 1 0.52 -14.18 16.58
CA ILE A 1 0.32 -13.20 15.51
C ILE A 1 -1.04 -13.46 14.92
N PHE A 2 -1.83 -12.45 14.85
CA PHE A 2 -3.17 -12.47 14.32
C PHE A 2 -3.15 -12.04 12.84
N ASP A 3 -3.83 -12.80 11.98
CA ASP A 3 -4.08 -12.44 10.59
C ASP A 3 -5.52 -11.93 10.48
N PRO A 4 -5.76 -10.63 10.32
CA PRO A 4 -7.09 -10.06 10.32
C PRO A 4 -7.94 -10.47 9.11
N GLU A 5 -7.32 -11.00 8.07
CA GLU A 5 -8.01 -11.48 6.86
C GLU A 5 -7.96 -13.02 6.70
N GLY A 6 -7.20 -13.72 7.54
CA GLY A 6 -6.91 -15.15 7.41
C GLY A 6 -8.05 -16.06 7.85
N LEU A 7 -9.21 -15.50 8.14
CA LEU A 7 -10.39 -16.27 8.46
C LEU A 7 -11.01 -16.82 7.17
N ASP A 8 -11.34 -18.10 7.15
CA ASP A 8 -11.92 -18.78 6.00
C ASP A 8 -13.26 -18.17 5.52
N GLU A 9 -13.85 -17.26 6.29
CA GLU A 9 -15.19 -16.72 6.04
C GLU A 9 -15.22 -15.56 5.04
N ASP A 10 -14.17 -14.72 4.93
CA ASP A 10 -14.05 -13.75 3.83
C ASP A 10 -12.62 -13.45 3.38
N PRO A 11 -12.00 -14.34 2.64
CA PRO A 11 -10.65 -14.14 2.10
C PRO A 11 -10.62 -13.27 0.83
N TRP A 12 -11.74 -12.63 0.46
CA TRP A 12 -11.82 -11.83 -0.75
C TRP A 12 -11.19 -10.45 -0.64
N ARG A 13 -11.04 -9.88 0.55
CA ARG A 13 -10.57 -8.53 0.78
C ARG A 13 -9.29 -8.23 -0.01
N SER A 14 -8.15 -8.75 0.40
CA SER A 14 -6.88 -8.57 -0.34
C SER A 14 -6.90 -9.21 -1.74
N ALA A 15 -7.76 -10.20 -2.01
CA ALA A 15 -7.93 -10.77 -3.34
C ALA A 15 -8.49 -9.75 -4.35
N ARG A 16 -9.32 -8.80 -3.90
CA ARG A 16 -9.80 -7.69 -4.76
C ARG A 16 -8.65 -6.82 -5.25
N ALA A 17 -7.67 -6.52 -4.37
CA ALA A 17 -6.47 -5.76 -4.73
C ALA A 17 -5.59 -6.53 -5.74
N LEU A 18 -5.39 -7.83 -5.52
CA LEU A 18 -4.69 -8.70 -6.47
C LEU A 18 -5.38 -8.70 -7.84
N TYR A 19 -6.71 -8.86 -7.84
CA TYR A 19 -7.49 -8.84 -9.09
C TYR A 19 -7.41 -7.50 -9.81
N ALA A 20 -7.46 -6.38 -9.08
CA ALA A 20 -7.31 -5.03 -9.63
C ALA A 20 -5.94 -4.82 -10.27
N ALA A 21 -4.88 -5.43 -9.71
CA ALA A 21 -3.54 -5.44 -10.29
C ALA A 21 -3.36 -6.37 -11.50
N GLY A 22 -4.45 -6.89 -12.05
CA GLY A 22 -4.42 -7.77 -13.22
C GLY A 22 -3.99 -9.20 -12.94
N ILE A 23 -3.92 -9.60 -11.67
CA ILE A 23 -3.62 -10.97 -11.28
C ILE A 23 -4.88 -11.83 -11.46
N ARG A 24 -4.73 -13.03 -12.00
CA ARG A 24 -5.84 -13.90 -12.40
C ARG A 24 -5.62 -15.34 -11.91
N PRO A 25 -6.69 -16.16 -11.83
CA PRO A 25 -6.55 -17.59 -11.53
C PRO A 25 -5.50 -18.26 -12.42
N GLY A 26 -4.69 -19.11 -11.83
CA GLY A 26 -3.59 -19.81 -12.50
C GLY A 26 -2.26 -19.04 -12.52
N HIS A 27 -2.23 -17.76 -12.17
CA HIS A 27 -0.97 -17.01 -12.05
C HIS A 27 -0.12 -17.52 -10.88
N LEU A 28 1.20 -17.43 -11.06
CA LEU A 28 2.19 -17.67 -10.03
C LEU A 28 2.67 -16.33 -9.46
N ILE A 29 2.53 -16.16 -8.16
CA ILE A 29 2.87 -14.93 -7.45
C ILE A 29 4.13 -15.15 -6.61
N GLN A 30 5.13 -14.29 -6.76
CA GLN A 30 6.24 -14.20 -5.82
C GLN A 30 5.87 -13.23 -4.69
N ASN A 31 5.59 -13.78 -3.51
CA ASN A 31 5.24 -13.00 -2.33
C ASN A 31 6.50 -12.73 -1.49
N CYS A 32 6.93 -11.46 -1.51
CA CYS A 32 8.14 -10.97 -0.85
C CYS A 32 7.86 -10.23 0.46
N PHE A 33 6.65 -10.29 1.01
CA PHE A 33 6.41 -9.86 2.39
C PHE A 33 6.95 -10.88 3.39
N GLY A 34 7.24 -10.41 4.61
CA GLY A 34 7.72 -11.25 5.68
C GLY A 34 6.65 -12.21 6.19
N TYR A 35 6.99 -13.50 6.30
CA TYR A 35 6.13 -14.54 6.88
C TYR A 35 6.35 -14.71 8.38
N HIS A 36 7.41 -14.10 8.91
CA HIS A 36 7.80 -14.26 10.31
C HIS A 36 7.33 -13.09 11.15
N MET A 37 6.55 -13.36 12.18
CA MET A 37 6.07 -12.39 13.18
C MET A 37 5.29 -11.19 12.59
N THR A 38 4.66 -11.34 11.43
CA THR A 38 3.83 -10.32 10.77
C THR A 38 2.72 -10.97 9.93
N PRO A 39 1.53 -10.38 9.85
CA PRO A 39 0.42 -10.94 9.06
C PRO A 39 0.53 -10.65 7.55
N GLY A 40 1.30 -9.64 7.12
CA GLY A 40 1.26 -9.12 5.75
C GLY A 40 1.46 -10.17 4.65
N ALA A 41 2.43 -11.10 4.81
CA ALA A 41 2.62 -12.16 3.85
C ALA A 41 1.47 -13.17 3.83
N TRP A 42 0.90 -13.47 5.00
CA TRP A 42 -0.21 -14.42 5.13
C TRP A 42 -1.49 -13.88 4.52
N MET A 43 -1.82 -12.59 4.70
CA MET A 43 -2.94 -11.93 4.05
C MET A 43 -2.87 -12.10 2.52
N VAL A 44 -1.71 -11.77 1.94
CA VAL A 44 -1.47 -11.95 0.49
C VAL A 44 -1.55 -13.42 0.08
N HIS A 45 -0.99 -14.33 0.88
CA HIS A 45 -0.95 -15.76 0.59
C HIS A 45 -2.37 -16.34 0.51
N HIS A 46 -3.20 -16.07 1.52
CA HIS A 46 -4.58 -16.54 1.57
C HIS A 46 -5.42 -15.94 0.43
N ALA A 47 -5.30 -14.63 0.23
CA ALA A 47 -5.97 -13.92 -0.86
C ALA A 47 -5.60 -14.47 -2.25
N ALA A 48 -4.32 -14.73 -2.49
CA ALA A 48 -3.84 -15.30 -3.74
C ALA A 48 -4.41 -16.73 -3.97
N ARG A 49 -4.39 -17.56 -2.95
CA ARG A 49 -4.99 -18.90 -3.03
C ARG A 49 -6.50 -18.84 -3.27
N ARG A 50 -7.19 -17.91 -2.60
CA ARG A 50 -8.62 -17.69 -2.83
C ARG A 50 -8.92 -17.25 -4.25
N LEU A 51 -8.06 -16.44 -4.84
CA LEU A 51 -8.15 -16.03 -6.25
C LEU A 51 -7.83 -17.19 -7.21
N GLY A 52 -7.34 -18.32 -6.75
CA GLY A 52 -6.93 -19.45 -7.58
C GLY A 52 -5.51 -19.32 -8.13
N CYS A 53 -4.65 -18.58 -7.45
CA CYS A 53 -3.23 -18.41 -7.78
C CYS A 53 -2.36 -19.40 -7.01
N SER A 54 -1.17 -19.68 -7.55
CA SER A 54 -0.08 -20.31 -6.83
C SER A 54 0.84 -19.26 -6.22
N VAL A 55 1.44 -19.55 -5.05
CA VAL A 55 2.29 -18.60 -4.32
C VAL A 55 3.66 -19.18 -4.06
N ILE A 56 4.71 -18.46 -4.42
CA ILE A 56 6.07 -18.68 -3.95
C ILE A 56 6.19 -17.88 -2.64
N PRO A 57 6.32 -18.53 -1.48
CA PRO A 57 6.47 -17.85 -0.20
C PRO A 57 7.93 -17.40 -0.01
N ALA A 58 8.33 -16.44 -0.84
CA ALA A 58 9.73 -16.04 -0.98
C ALA A 58 10.26 -15.23 0.22
N GLY A 59 9.38 -14.45 0.88
CA GLY A 59 9.77 -13.64 2.03
C GLY A 59 10.68 -12.48 1.69
N ILE A 60 11.32 -11.92 2.70
CA ILE A 60 12.21 -10.77 2.59
C ILE A 60 13.68 -11.19 2.41
N GLY A 61 14.50 -10.31 1.82
CA GLY A 61 15.94 -10.51 1.66
C GLY A 61 16.31 -11.57 0.63
N GLN A 62 17.50 -12.16 0.78
CA GLN A 62 18.01 -13.25 -0.09
C GLN A 62 17.94 -12.89 -1.59
N THR A 63 18.35 -11.67 -1.96
CA THR A 63 18.11 -11.07 -3.29
C THR A 63 18.54 -11.97 -4.46
N GLU A 64 19.71 -12.60 -4.38
CA GLU A 64 20.20 -13.49 -5.45
C GLU A 64 19.36 -14.76 -5.58
N GLN A 65 18.91 -15.33 -4.45
CA GLN A 65 18.00 -16.47 -4.46
C GLN A 65 16.63 -16.08 -5.01
N GLN A 66 16.12 -14.88 -4.70
CA GLN A 66 14.90 -14.33 -5.28
C GLN A 66 14.98 -14.26 -6.80
N ILE A 67 16.10 -13.76 -7.33
CA ILE A 67 16.34 -13.68 -8.77
C ILE A 67 16.39 -15.08 -9.40
N GLU A 68 17.06 -16.02 -8.76
CA GLU A 68 17.12 -17.40 -9.27
C GLU A 68 15.75 -18.07 -9.28
N LEU A 69 14.90 -17.83 -8.26
CA LEU A 69 13.51 -18.27 -8.24
C LEU A 69 12.71 -17.68 -9.41
N ILE A 70 12.86 -16.36 -9.67
CA ILE A 70 12.19 -15.71 -10.81
C ILE A 70 12.60 -16.34 -12.13
N ARG A 71 13.89 -16.57 -12.32
CA ARG A 71 14.41 -17.18 -13.55
C ARG A 71 13.87 -18.59 -13.78
N ARG A 72 13.83 -19.42 -12.73
CA ARG A 72 13.42 -20.82 -12.83
C ARG A 72 11.91 -21.02 -12.87
N LEU A 73 11.18 -20.32 -12.00
CA LEU A 73 9.75 -20.52 -11.81
C LEU A 73 8.90 -19.55 -12.64
N ARG A 74 9.50 -18.47 -13.14
CA ARG A 74 8.87 -17.46 -14.02
C ARG A 74 7.53 -16.95 -13.50
N PRO A 75 7.48 -16.37 -12.27
CA PRO A 75 6.24 -15.84 -11.72
C PRO A 75 5.65 -14.73 -12.61
N ASP A 76 4.32 -14.66 -12.63
CA ASP A 76 3.56 -13.65 -13.36
C ASP A 76 3.50 -12.31 -12.63
N ALA A 77 3.62 -12.34 -11.31
CA ALA A 77 3.46 -11.17 -10.45
C ALA A 77 4.39 -11.17 -9.24
N TYR A 78 4.77 -9.97 -8.84
CA TYR A 78 5.44 -9.66 -7.58
C TYR A 78 4.45 -9.05 -6.60
N VAL A 79 4.53 -9.43 -5.31
CA VAL A 79 3.87 -8.74 -4.22
C VAL A 79 4.87 -8.50 -3.10
N GLY A 80 5.02 -7.25 -2.66
CA GLY A 80 6.00 -6.86 -1.65
C GLY A 80 6.17 -5.35 -1.55
N THR A 81 7.30 -4.88 -1.01
CA THR A 81 7.59 -3.45 -0.96
C THR A 81 8.16 -2.94 -2.29
N PRO A 82 7.90 -1.68 -2.68
CA PRO A 82 8.47 -1.13 -3.90
C PRO A 82 10.01 -1.03 -3.85
N SER A 83 10.58 -0.74 -2.68
CA SER A 83 12.03 -0.67 -2.52
C SER A 83 12.70 -2.02 -2.79
N PHE A 84 12.11 -3.12 -2.31
CA PHE A 84 12.69 -4.46 -2.52
C PHE A 84 12.53 -4.93 -3.97
N LEU A 85 11.43 -4.61 -4.64
CA LEU A 85 11.29 -4.85 -6.09
C LEU A 85 12.39 -4.15 -6.87
N ARG A 86 12.68 -2.90 -6.52
CA ARG A 86 13.77 -2.13 -7.13
C ARG A 86 15.12 -2.84 -6.95
N ILE A 87 15.45 -3.26 -5.73
CA ILE A 87 16.68 -3.99 -5.43
C ILE A 87 16.80 -5.27 -6.26
N ILE A 88 15.70 -6.04 -6.39
CA ILE A 88 15.70 -7.26 -7.22
C ILE A 88 16.01 -6.93 -8.68
N ILE A 89 15.36 -5.90 -9.24
CA ILE A 89 15.55 -5.52 -10.65
C ILE A 89 16.97 -5.00 -10.89
N GLU A 90 17.49 -4.12 -10.04
CA GLU A 90 18.85 -3.58 -10.14
C GLU A 90 19.87 -4.71 -10.05
N LYS A 91 19.73 -5.62 -9.10
CA LYS A 91 20.63 -6.76 -8.93
C LYS A 91 20.55 -7.76 -10.10
N ALA A 92 19.34 -8.00 -10.61
CA ALA A 92 19.16 -8.85 -11.79
C ALA A 92 19.92 -8.29 -13.01
N ARG A 93 19.89 -6.97 -13.20
CA ARG A 93 20.67 -6.31 -14.26
C ARG A 93 22.18 -6.49 -14.08
N GLU A 94 22.69 -6.32 -12.86
CA GLU A 94 24.10 -6.57 -12.55
C GLU A 94 24.53 -8.00 -12.91
N LEU A 95 23.66 -8.96 -12.68
CA LEU A 95 23.89 -10.38 -12.94
C LEU A 95 23.58 -10.80 -14.39
N GLY A 96 23.10 -9.89 -15.23
CA GLY A 96 22.62 -10.21 -16.58
C GLY A 96 21.44 -11.20 -16.58
N ALA A 97 20.62 -11.19 -15.51
CA ALA A 97 19.52 -12.11 -15.35
C ALA A 97 18.23 -11.54 -15.96
N ASP A 98 17.55 -12.35 -16.77
CA ASP A 98 16.22 -12.04 -17.30
C ASP A 98 15.15 -12.32 -16.27
N LEU A 99 14.32 -11.31 -15.95
CA LEU A 99 13.16 -11.43 -15.07
C LEU A 99 11.87 -11.79 -15.83
N GLY A 100 11.94 -11.90 -17.14
CA GLY A 100 11.04 -12.49 -18.14
C GLY A 100 9.55 -12.23 -17.96
N ASN A 101 8.88 -13.05 -17.17
CA ASN A 101 7.41 -13.03 -17.04
C ASN A 101 6.89 -12.10 -15.95
N LEU A 102 7.76 -11.47 -15.19
CA LEU A 102 7.34 -10.58 -14.10
C LEU A 102 6.76 -9.29 -14.67
N LYS A 103 5.48 -9.32 -15.00
CA LYS A 103 4.77 -8.22 -15.69
C LYS A 103 3.90 -7.39 -14.76
N ARG A 104 3.63 -7.88 -13.56
CA ARG A 104 2.71 -7.24 -12.62
C ARG A 104 3.36 -7.09 -11.26
N ALA A 105 3.12 -5.96 -10.62
CA ALA A 105 3.52 -5.72 -9.24
C ALA A 105 2.35 -5.10 -8.46
N LEU A 106 2.04 -5.67 -7.31
CA LEU A 106 1.17 -5.06 -6.31
C LEU A 106 2.04 -4.75 -5.08
N VAL A 107 2.22 -3.47 -4.78
CA VAL A 107 3.14 -3.03 -3.74
C VAL A 107 2.44 -2.34 -2.58
N ALA A 108 3.02 -2.45 -1.38
CA ALA A 108 2.50 -1.81 -0.16
C ALA A 108 3.61 -1.59 0.87
N ALA A 109 3.20 -1.11 2.05
CA ALA A 109 4.02 -0.81 3.22
C ALA A 109 5.01 0.35 3.06
N GLU A 110 5.21 0.83 1.88
CA GLU A 110 6.03 2.00 1.57
C GLU A 110 5.35 2.86 0.50
N ALA A 111 5.68 4.15 0.46
CA ALA A 111 5.19 5.02 -0.61
C ALA A 111 5.76 4.60 -1.97
N LEU A 112 4.94 4.68 -3.01
CA LEU A 112 5.35 4.52 -4.39
C LEU A 112 5.31 5.87 -5.12
N PRO A 113 6.40 6.64 -5.15
CA PRO A 113 6.45 7.88 -5.89
C PRO A 113 6.18 7.66 -7.39
N PRO A 114 5.56 8.63 -8.09
CA PRO A 114 5.33 8.51 -9.53
C PRO A 114 6.59 8.20 -10.35
N SER A 115 7.72 8.78 -9.96
CA SER A 115 9.02 8.52 -10.62
C SER A 115 9.46 7.06 -10.49
N LEU A 116 9.24 6.43 -9.33
CA LEU A 116 9.58 5.03 -9.14
C LEU A 116 8.63 4.11 -9.92
N ARG A 117 7.32 4.46 -9.98
CA ARG A 117 6.36 3.74 -10.82
C ARG A 117 6.75 3.80 -12.31
N SER A 118 7.11 5.00 -12.82
CA SER A 118 7.59 5.17 -14.18
C SER A 118 8.85 4.34 -14.44
N TRP A 119 9.78 4.35 -13.49
CA TRP A 119 10.99 3.54 -13.59
C TRP A 119 10.67 2.04 -13.68
N PHE A 120 9.70 1.52 -12.92
CA PHE A 120 9.29 0.11 -13.04
C PHE A 120 8.71 -0.19 -14.43
N HIS A 121 7.92 0.71 -15.00
CA HIS A 121 7.42 0.55 -16.37
C HIS A 121 8.57 0.49 -17.40
N GLU A 122 9.58 1.33 -17.25
CA GLU A 122 10.80 1.30 -18.08
C GLU A 122 11.58 -0.01 -17.94
N GLN A 123 11.43 -0.72 -16.80
CA GLN A 123 12.02 -2.04 -16.59
C GLN A 123 11.18 -3.20 -17.14
N GLY A 124 10.04 -2.91 -17.75
CA GLY A 124 9.15 -3.90 -18.37
C GLY A 124 8.07 -4.47 -17.45
N ILE A 125 7.87 -3.89 -16.26
CA ILE A 125 6.70 -4.19 -15.43
C ILE A 125 5.50 -3.42 -15.98
N GLU A 126 4.54 -4.12 -16.54
CA GLU A 126 3.41 -3.52 -17.26
C GLU A 126 2.37 -2.89 -16.32
N THR A 127 2.13 -3.54 -15.18
CA THR A 127 1.18 -3.07 -14.17
C THR A 127 1.88 -2.91 -12.83
N VAL A 128 1.83 -1.71 -12.26
CA VAL A 128 2.36 -1.43 -10.90
C VAL A 128 1.29 -0.68 -10.13
N LEU A 129 0.62 -1.36 -9.22
CA LEU A 129 -0.41 -0.78 -8.36
C LEU A 129 -0.02 -0.88 -6.89
N GLN A 130 -0.62 0.00 -6.10
CA GLN A 130 -0.48 0.01 -4.65
C GLN A 130 -1.72 -0.51 -3.95
N TRP A 131 -1.53 -1.03 -2.76
CA TRP A 131 -2.58 -1.19 -1.77
C TRP A 131 -2.15 -0.59 -0.44
N TYR A 132 -3.13 -0.17 0.33
CA TYR A 132 -2.99 0.42 1.64
C TYR A 132 -3.70 -0.45 2.67
N GLY A 133 -3.02 -0.73 3.76
CA GLY A 133 -3.55 -1.50 4.87
C GLY A 133 -2.65 -1.45 6.09
N THR A 134 -3.11 -2.00 7.18
CA THR A 134 -2.36 -2.13 8.44
C THR A 134 -2.33 -3.58 8.90
N ALA A 135 -1.43 -3.88 9.84
CA ALA A 135 -1.35 -5.21 10.42
C ALA A 135 -2.62 -5.59 11.21
N ASP A 136 -3.34 -4.61 11.76
CA ASP A 136 -4.53 -4.84 12.58
C ASP A 136 -5.81 -4.94 11.76
N VAL A 137 -5.93 -4.11 10.71
CA VAL A 137 -7.15 -4.03 9.88
C VAL A 137 -7.09 -4.95 8.68
N GLY A 138 -5.89 -5.23 8.16
CA GLY A 138 -5.71 -5.83 6.85
C GLY A 138 -5.82 -4.79 5.74
N LEU A 139 -6.39 -5.17 4.59
CA LEU A 139 -6.64 -4.27 3.48
C LEU A 139 -7.59 -3.14 3.90
N ILE A 140 -7.23 -1.91 3.57
CA ILE A 140 -8.12 -0.74 3.72
C ILE A 140 -8.53 -0.22 2.34
N ALA A 141 -7.57 -0.03 1.44
CA ALA A 141 -7.84 0.47 0.11
C ALA A 141 -6.79 0.01 -0.91
N TYR A 142 -7.13 0.03 -2.19
CA TYR A 142 -6.24 -0.39 -3.27
C TYR A 142 -6.43 0.46 -4.53
N GLU A 143 -5.37 0.63 -5.30
CA GLU A 143 -5.43 1.28 -6.60
C GLU A 143 -6.13 0.41 -7.65
N SER A 144 -6.70 1.07 -8.62
CA SER A 144 -7.12 0.46 -9.88
C SER A 144 -6.28 1.00 -11.04
N GLU A 145 -6.47 0.45 -12.23
CA GLU A 145 -5.81 0.91 -13.45
C GLU A 145 -6.08 2.39 -13.78
N ALA A 146 -7.15 2.98 -13.23
CA ALA A 146 -7.45 4.39 -13.39
C ALA A 146 -6.43 5.31 -12.70
N LEU A 147 -5.70 4.81 -11.71
CA LEU A 147 -4.70 5.56 -10.91
C LEU A 147 -5.22 6.87 -10.30
N GLU A 148 -6.53 6.94 -10.06
CA GLU A 148 -7.21 8.08 -9.44
C GLU A 148 -7.62 7.75 -8.00
N GLY A 149 -6.65 7.72 -7.11
CA GLY A 149 -6.83 7.36 -5.72
C GLY A 149 -6.94 5.86 -5.50
N MET A 150 -7.28 5.47 -4.28
CA MET A 150 -7.45 4.09 -3.85
C MET A 150 -8.91 3.80 -3.53
N ILE A 151 -9.41 2.69 -4.03
CA ILE A 151 -10.76 2.16 -3.82
C ILE A 151 -10.83 1.60 -2.40
N LEU A 152 -11.78 2.06 -1.61
CA LEU A 152 -12.02 1.53 -0.27
C LEU A 152 -12.52 0.08 -0.33
N ASP A 153 -12.01 -0.75 0.58
CA ASP A 153 -12.53 -2.11 0.80
C ASP A 153 -13.99 -2.07 1.29
N GLU A 154 -14.80 -2.97 0.79
CA GLU A 154 -16.26 -2.98 0.98
C GLU A 154 -16.67 -3.38 2.40
N ASP A 155 -15.78 -4.10 3.12
CA ASP A 155 -16.03 -4.61 4.46
C ASP A 155 -15.57 -3.65 5.58
N LEU A 156 -15.40 -2.37 5.23
CA LEU A 156 -14.97 -1.32 6.16
C LEU A 156 -15.90 -0.10 6.12
N ILE A 157 -16.11 0.50 7.28
CA ILE A 157 -16.56 1.90 7.36
C ILE A 157 -15.33 2.78 7.51
N LEU A 158 -15.22 3.79 6.64
CA LEU A 158 -14.15 4.78 6.66
C LEU A 158 -14.67 6.09 7.22
N GLU A 159 -13.88 6.67 8.10
CA GLU A 159 -14.01 8.06 8.55
C GLU A 159 -12.65 8.75 8.33
N ILE A 160 -12.68 9.99 7.86
CA ILE A 160 -11.51 10.88 7.89
C ILE A 160 -11.76 11.90 8.98
N VAL A 161 -10.91 11.92 10.00
CA VAL A 161 -11.13 12.73 11.18
C VAL A 161 -9.98 13.70 11.42
N ARG A 162 -10.26 14.78 12.14
CA ARG A 162 -9.21 15.71 12.57
C ARG A 162 -8.34 15.04 13.61
N PRO A 163 -7.00 14.95 13.38
CA PRO A 163 -6.09 14.28 14.31
C PRO A 163 -6.22 14.81 15.74
N GLY A 164 -6.29 13.87 16.69
CA GLY A 164 -6.39 14.16 18.13
C GLY A 164 -7.75 14.61 18.64
N THR A 165 -8.78 14.79 17.78
CA THR A 165 -10.13 15.16 18.21
C THR A 165 -11.15 14.06 17.95
N GLY A 166 -10.93 13.23 16.91
CA GLY A 166 -11.90 12.25 16.44
C GLY A 166 -13.12 12.84 15.73
N GLU A 167 -13.15 14.16 15.48
CA GLU A 167 -14.21 14.83 14.74
C GLU A 167 -14.05 14.66 13.23
N PRO A 168 -15.10 14.27 12.49
CA PRO A 168 -15.03 14.19 11.03
C PRO A 168 -14.58 15.50 10.39
N VAL A 169 -13.81 15.42 9.32
CA VAL A 169 -13.43 16.56 8.49
C VAL A 169 -14.40 16.69 7.30
N THR A 170 -14.34 17.83 6.61
CA THR A 170 -15.10 18.03 5.37
C THR A 170 -14.49 17.17 4.25
N ASP A 171 -15.33 16.69 3.33
CA ASP A 171 -14.89 15.90 2.17
C ASP A 171 -13.78 16.63 1.40
N GLY A 172 -12.71 15.89 1.13
CA GLY A 172 -11.52 16.40 0.47
C GLY A 172 -10.49 17.07 1.39
N GLU A 173 -10.84 17.37 2.64
CA GLU A 173 -9.88 17.80 3.66
C GLU A 173 -9.05 16.59 4.12
N VAL A 174 -7.76 16.83 4.39
CA VAL A 174 -6.85 15.80 4.89
C VAL A 174 -7.05 15.62 6.39
N GLY A 175 -7.23 14.37 6.80
CA GLY A 175 -7.34 13.98 8.21
C GLY A 175 -6.79 12.58 8.46
N GLU A 176 -6.91 12.14 9.69
CA GLU A 176 -6.54 10.79 10.10
C GLU A 176 -7.55 9.77 9.59
N VAL A 177 -7.04 8.68 9.05
CA VAL A 177 -7.85 7.54 8.62
C VAL A 177 -8.29 6.75 9.86
N VAL A 178 -9.59 6.71 10.07
CA VAL A 178 -10.25 5.90 11.10
C VAL A 178 -11.12 4.87 10.41
N VAL A 179 -11.04 3.63 10.84
CA VAL A 179 -11.79 2.54 10.23
C VAL A 179 -12.55 1.71 11.27
N THR A 180 -13.71 1.23 10.87
CA THR A 180 -14.44 0.20 11.58
C THR A 180 -14.50 -1.04 10.71
N SER A 181 -14.01 -2.18 11.23
CA SER A 181 -14.05 -3.46 10.55
C SER A 181 -15.12 -4.36 11.13
N PHE A 182 -15.79 -5.13 10.26
CA PHE A 182 -16.84 -6.07 10.66
C PHE A 182 -16.29 -7.49 10.93
N ASN A 183 -14.98 -7.63 11.15
CA ASN A 183 -14.40 -8.92 11.47
C ASN A 183 -14.99 -9.48 12.77
N PRO A 184 -15.66 -10.65 12.75
CA PRO A 184 -16.35 -11.17 13.93
C PRO A 184 -15.41 -11.66 15.03
N VAL A 185 -14.17 -11.97 14.70
CA VAL A 185 -13.17 -12.48 15.65
C VAL A 185 -12.35 -11.35 16.26
N TYR A 186 -12.07 -10.31 15.48
CA TYR A 186 -11.31 -9.14 15.90
C TYR A 186 -11.97 -7.84 15.42
N PRO A 187 -13.12 -7.49 15.99
CA PRO A 187 -13.82 -6.28 15.59
C PRO A 187 -13.04 -5.04 16.04
N LEU A 188 -12.79 -4.15 15.10
CA LEU A 188 -12.17 -2.85 15.36
C LEU A 188 -13.22 -1.78 15.11
N ILE A 189 -13.57 -1.04 16.16
CA ILE A 189 -14.58 0.02 16.10
C ILE A 189 -13.87 1.36 16.20
N ARG A 190 -13.99 2.20 15.15
CA ARG A 190 -13.33 3.51 15.05
C ARG A 190 -11.85 3.46 15.38
N PHE A 191 -11.15 2.49 14.78
CA PHE A 191 -9.71 2.30 14.96
C PHE A 191 -8.94 3.40 14.20
N GLY A 192 -8.22 4.25 14.93
CA GLY A 192 -7.32 5.25 14.37
C GLY A 192 -6.05 4.60 13.87
N THR A 193 -5.79 4.70 12.57
CA THR A 193 -4.59 4.09 11.97
C THR A 193 -3.32 4.89 12.23
N GLY A 194 -3.45 6.14 12.61
CA GLY A 194 -2.35 7.11 12.70
C GLY A 194 -1.85 7.57 11.33
N ASP A 195 -2.52 7.20 10.24
CA ASP A 195 -2.17 7.60 8.87
C ASP A 195 -3.10 8.70 8.37
N LEU A 196 -2.60 9.55 7.48
CA LEU A 196 -3.35 10.64 6.88
C LEU A 196 -3.82 10.27 5.48
N SER A 197 -5.06 10.64 5.18
CA SER A 197 -5.63 10.61 3.83
C SER A 197 -6.72 11.67 3.67
N ALA A 198 -7.39 11.66 2.52
CA ALA A 198 -8.58 12.46 2.27
C ALA A 198 -9.53 11.69 1.34
N VAL A 199 -10.82 11.87 1.51
CA VAL A 199 -11.82 11.34 0.58
C VAL A 199 -11.69 12.04 -0.76
N LEU A 200 -11.77 11.28 -1.84
CA LEU A 200 -11.87 11.79 -3.22
C LEU A 200 -13.33 11.79 -3.64
N PRO A 201 -13.86 12.93 -4.12
CA PRO A 201 -15.23 12.99 -4.61
C PRO A 201 -15.42 12.24 -5.93
N GLY A 202 -16.66 11.93 -6.23
CA GLY A 202 -17.10 11.36 -7.49
C GLY A 202 -16.84 9.86 -7.64
N ILE A 203 -17.25 9.31 -8.76
CA ILE A 203 -17.13 7.90 -9.10
C ILE A 203 -15.78 7.63 -9.74
N SER A 204 -15.19 6.48 -9.48
CA SER A 204 -13.93 6.07 -10.10
C SER A 204 -14.09 5.89 -11.61
N PRO A 205 -13.14 6.36 -12.44
CA PRO A 205 -13.16 6.09 -13.89
C PRO A 205 -13.13 4.60 -14.24
N CYS A 206 -12.70 3.74 -13.32
CA CYS A 206 -12.75 2.29 -13.50
C CYS A 206 -14.17 1.69 -13.34
N GLY A 207 -15.18 2.51 -13.06
CA GLY A 207 -16.58 2.11 -12.92
C GLY A 207 -16.98 1.59 -11.52
N ARG A 208 -16.05 1.49 -10.56
CA ARG A 208 -16.40 1.13 -9.18
C ARG A 208 -17.07 2.29 -8.47
N THR A 209 -18.10 1.98 -7.68
CA THR A 209 -18.92 2.97 -6.96
C THR A 209 -18.46 3.19 -5.50
N ASN A 210 -17.48 2.43 -5.06
CA ASN A 210 -16.89 2.55 -3.72
C ASN A 210 -16.32 3.95 -3.48
N VAL A 211 -16.32 4.39 -2.24
CA VAL A 211 -15.56 5.55 -1.80
C VAL A 211 -14.09 5.39 -2.18
N ARG A 212 -13.45 6.51 -2.52
CA ARG A 212 -12.01 6.54 -2.82
C ARG A 212 -11.30 7.47 -1.86
N ILE A 213 -10.06 7.12 -1.55
CA ILE A 213 -9.15 7.97 -0.80
C ILE A 213 -7.93 8.34 -1.65
N ARG A 214 -7.25 9.41 -1.30
CA ARG A 214 -6.03 9.87 -2.00
C ARG A 214 -4.84 8.91 -1.85
N GLY A 215 -4.97 7.89 -0.97
CA GLY A 215 -3.87 7.04 -0.56
C GLY A 215 -3.16 7.58 0.68
N TRP A 216 -2.00 7.05 0.99
CA TRP A 216 -1.22 7.45 2.16
C TRP A 216 -0.55 8.81 1.94
N LEU A 217 -0.86 9.78 2.79
CA LEU A 217 -0.33 11.16 2.73
C LEU A 217 0.68 11.46 3.85
N GLY A 218 0.96 10.51 4.72
CA GLY A 218 1.88 10.65 5.85
C GLY A 218 1.27 10.14 7.14
N ARG A 219 1.97 10.40 8.25
CA ARG A 219 1.55 10.02 9.60
C ARG A 219 0.89 11.20 10.33
N ALA A 220 -0.17 10.91 11.07
CA ALA A 220 -0.88 11.90 11.87
C ALA A 220 -0.01 12.43 13.03
N ASP A 221 0.82 11.56 13.63
CA ASP A 221 1.78 11.91 14.69
C ASP A 221 2.93 12.79 14.22
N GLN A 222 3.17 12.87 12.91
CA GLN A 222 4.13 13.80 12.28
C GLN A 222 3.50 15.13 11.88
N THR A 223 2.22 15.31 12.13
CA THR A 223 1.51 16.56 11.89
C THR A 223 1.72 17.52 13.07
N ALA A 224 2.23 18.71 12.79
CA ALA A 224 2.50 19.69 13.81
C ALA A 224 1.44 20.80 13.81
N LYS A 225 0.95 21.20 14.99
CA LYS A 225 0.05 22.35 15.13
C LYS A 225 0.87 23.61 15.38
N VAL A 226 0.87 24.53 14.42
CA VAL A 226 1.61 25.81 14.50
C VAL A 226 0.62 26.96 14.45
N ARG A 227 0.49 27.72 15.55
CA ARG A 227 -0.43 28.87 15.66
C ARG A 227 -1.87 28.56 15.17
N GLY A 228 -2.37 27.39 15.53
CA GLY A 228 -3.72 26.94 15.15
C GLY A 228 -3.83 26.25 13.80
N MET A 229 -2.81 26.29 12.96
CA MET A 229 -2.77 25.58 11.67
C MET A 229 -2.05 24.25 11.81
N PHE A 230 -2.57 23.22 11.12
CA PHE A 230 -1.91 21.91 11.02
C PHE A 230 -0.92 21.93 9.84
N VAL A 231 0.35 21.68 10.12
CA VAL A 231 1.39 21.52 9.12
C VAL A 231 1.67 20.02 8.96
N GLN A 232 1.43 19.53 7.77
CA GLN A 232 1.57 18.12 7.44
C GLN A 232 2.93 17.84 6.77
N PRO A 233 3.47 16.62 6.89
CA PRO A 233 4.74 16.23 6.25
C PRO A 233 4.77 16.51 4.74
N GLY A 234 3.64 16.30 4.04
CA GLY A 234 3.52 16.55 2.61
C GLY A 234 3.79 18.01 2.21
N GLN A 235 3.43 18.97 3.05
CA GLN A 235 3.69 20.40 2.80
C GLN A 235 5.18 20.73 2.87
N VAL A 236 5.92 20.09 3.78
CA VAL A 236 7.39 20.24 3.87
C VAL A 236 8.06 19.62 2.64
N ASN A 237 7.59 18.45 2.20
CA ASN A 237 8.09 17.79 0.99
C ASN A 237 7.82 18.62 -0.28
N GLU A 238 6.70 19.32 -0.34
CA GLU A 238 6.37 20.20 -1.46
C GLU A 238 7.34 21.40 -1.56
N ILE A 239 7.78 21.92 -0.42
CA ILE A 239 8.82 22.96 -0.39
C ILE A 239 10.13 22.42 -0.98
N VAL A 240 10.56 21.22 -0.56
CA VAL A 240 11.78 20.59 -1.10
C VAL A 240 11.70 20.41 -2.62
N ARG A 241 10.53 20.03 -3.15
CA ARG A 241 10.35 19.88 -4.60
C ARG A 241 10.49 21.20 -5.37
N ARG A 242 10.08 22.33 -4.77
CA ARG A 242 10.14 23.67 -5.42
C ARG A 242 11.53 24.27 -5.45
N PHE A 243 12.43 23.78 -4.60
CA PHE A 243 13.79 24.30 -4.45
C PHE A 243 14.80 23.17 -4.64
N PRO A 244 15.24 22.90 -5.88
CA PRO A 244 16.14 21.79 -6.21
C PRO A 244 17.46 21.78 -5.45
N GLU A 245 17.90 22.96 -4.96
CA GLU A 245 19.08 23.14 -4.12
C GLU A 245 18.90 22.61 -2.69
N VAL A 246 17.65 22.32 -2.26
CA VAL A 246 17.34 21.79 -0.94
C VAL A 246 17.26 20.26 -1.01
N ALA A 247 18.28 19.58 -0.58
CA ALA A 247 18.32 18.13 -0.57
C ALA A 247 17.41 17.51 0.50
N ARG A 248 17.24 18.19 1.64
CA ARG A 248 16.38 17.77 2.76
C ARG A 248 15.86 18.95 3.53
N ALA A 249 14.60 18.88 3.99
CA ALA A 249 14.03 19.83 4.93
C ALA A 249 13.32 19.10 6.09
N ARG A 250 13.28 19.73 7.24
CA ARG A 250 12.41 19.33 8.35
C ARG A 250 11.84 20.57 9.01
N LEU A 251 10.61 20.49 9.45
CA LEU A 251 9.99 21.48 10.29
C LEU A 251 10.45 21.28 11.74
N VAL A 252 10.97 22.32 12.37
CA VAL A 252 11.30 22.34 13.80
C VAL A 252 10.42 23.37 14.46
N ILE A 253 9.66 22.98 15.47
CA ILE A 253 8.79 23.85 16.25
C ILE A 253 9.39 23.97 17.66
N PRO A 254 10.04 25.10 17.99
CA PRO A 254 10.56 25.32 19.33
C PRO A 254 9.40 25.50 20.31
N GLY A 255 9.42 24.79 21.43
CA GLY A 255 8.47 24.99 22.52
C GLY A 255 7.20 24.13 22.51
N ALA A 256 7.10 23.10 21.68
CA ALA A 256 6.04 22.08 21.76
C ALA A 256 6.49 20.87 22.60
N MET A 257 6.67 21.09 23.90
CA MET A 257 6.57 20.00 24.87
C MET A 257 5.52 20.42 25.89
N ALA A 258 4.34 19.85 25.75
CA ALA A 258 3.36 19.73 26.81
C ALA A 258 2.57 18.43 26.56
#